data_edfb5ab3ead0b2fd6edfb874ff54655a
#
_entry.id   edfb5ab3ead0b2fd6edfb874ff54655a
#
_cell.length_a   1.000
_cell.length_b   1.000
_cell.length_c   1.000
_cell.angle_alpha   90.00
_cell.angle_beta   90.00
_cell.angle_gamma   90.00
#
_symmetry.space_group_name_H-M   'P 1'
#
loop_
_entity.id
_entity.type
_entity.pdbx_description
1 polymer ?
#
loop_
_entity_poly.entity_id
_entity_poly.type
_entity_poly.pdbx_seq_one_letter_code
_entity_poly.pdbx_strand_id
1 'polypeptide(L)'
;MFVLVSKDTKELISAAVLKEQDDRWNDSEPALYLHNFVTRVEAPGAGSIFLRFAEEYALKKGKKYLRLDSAADNPSLARYYTSQGFVPAGTCTEGGYNGILRQKELLP
;
A
#
# COMPACT_ATOMS: atom_id res chain seq x y z
N MET A 1 -3.65 12.35 -4.17
CA MET A 1 -4.43 11.32 -3.45
C MET A 1 -5.35 10.58 -4.43
N PHE A 2 -5.48 9.29 -4.26
CA PHE A 2 -6.33 8.44 -5.10
C PHE A 2 -7.45 7.86 -4.26
N VAL A 3 -8.63 7.73 -4.87
CA VAL A 3 -9.82 7.22 -4.16
C VAL A 3 -10.53 6.21 -5.04
N LEU A 4 -11.15 5.23 -4.38
CA LEU A 4 -12.08 4.29 -5.00
C LEU A 4 -13.47 4.58 -4.46
N VAL A 5 -14.42 4.81 -5.37
CA VAL A 5 -15.80 5.10 -4.99
C VAL A 5 -16.76 4.11 -5.63
N SER A 6 -17.90 3.91 -4.98
CA SER A 6 -18.98 3.12 -5.57
C SER A 6 -19.59 3.89 -6.74
N LYS A 7 -19.79 3.22 -7.87
CA LYS A 7 -20.42 3.84 -9.05
C LYS A 7 -21.89 4.18 -8.78
N ASP A 8 -22.55 3.37 -7.98
CA ASP A 8 -23.99 3.50 -7.74
C ASP A 8 -24.33 4.58 -6.72
N THR A 9 -23.59 4.59 -5.59
CA THR A 9 -23.89 5.49 -4.47
C THR A 9 -22.98 6.69 -4.40
N LYS A 10 -21.87 6.67 -5.15
CA LYS A 10 -20.79 7.68 -5.06
C LYS A 10 -20.14 7.74 -3.67
N GLU A 11 -20.28 6.70 -2.88
CA GLU A 11 -19.65 6.63 -1.57
C GLU A 11 -18.17 6.27 -1.69
N LEU A 12 -17.36 6.90 -0.86
CA LEU A 12 -15.94 6.61 -0.76
C LEU A 12 -15.74 5.21 -0.19
N ILE A 13 -15.01 4.35 -0.90
CA ILE A 13 -14.75 2.97 -0.48
C ILE A 13 -13.31 2.81 0.00
N SER A 14 -12.36 3.30 -0.76
CA SER A 14 -10.94 3.22 -0.43
C SER A 14 -10.24 4.52 -0.80
N ALA A 15 -9.19 4.85 -0.07
CA ALA A 15 -8.36 6.01 -0.36
C ALA A 15 -6.93 5.74 0.05
N ALA A 16 -5.99 6.36 -0.65
CA ALA A 16 -4.58 6.32 -0.30
C ALA A 16 -3.85 7.48 -0.94
N VAL A 17 -2.67 7.79 -0.41
CA VAL A 17 -1.73 8.73 -1.02
C VAL A 17 -0.62 7.92 -1.67
N LEU A 18 -0.36 8.16 -2.95
CA LEU A 18 0.72 7.51 -3.68
C LEU A 18 1.85 8.52 -3.89
N LYS A 19 3.04 8.17 -3.42
CA LYS A 19 4.22 9.02 -3.51
C LYS A 19 5.35 8.29 -4.23
N GLU A 20 6.24 9.05 -4.85
CA GLU A 20 7.39 8.48 -5.54
C GLU A 20 8.65 8.45 -4.67
N GLN A 21 8.58 8.99 -3.44
CA GLN A 21 9.69 9.01 -2.49
C GLN A 21 9.19 8.79 -1.08
N ASP A 22 9.99 8.12 -0.25
CA ASP A 22 9.69 7.90 1.15
C ASP A 22 11.01 7.76 1.93
N ASP A 23 11.22 8.65 2.90
CA ASP A 23 12.44 8.69 3.70
C ASP A 23 12.62 7.47 4.61
N ARG A 24 11.58 6.68 4.82
CA ARG A 24 11.67 5.45 5.63
C ARG A 24 12.46 4.35 4.93
N TRP A 25 12.69 4.49 3.63
CA TRP A 25 13.42 3.50 2.83
C TRP A 25 14.79 4.07 2.47
N ASN A 26 15.84 3.24 2.64
CA ASN A 26 17.23 3.65 2.48
C ASN A 26 17.86 3.19 1.18
N ASP A 27 17.09 3.07 0.12
CA ASP A 27 17.61 2.71 -1.19
C ASP A 27 17.07 3.67 -2.25
N SER A 28 17.59 3.54 -3.46
CA SER A 28 17.15 4.36 -4.60
C SER A 28 16.40 3.53 -5.65
N GLU A 29 15.78 2.43 -5.23
CA GLU A 29 14.99 1.61 -6.12
C GLU A 29 13.77 2.37 -6.65
N PRO A 30 13.41 2.14 -7.93
CA PRO A 30 12.21 2.78 -8.48
C PRO A 30 10.96 2.15 -7.89
N ALA A 31 10.34 2.85 -6.95
CA ALA A 31 9.19 2.35 -6.21
C ALA A 31 8.11 3.40 -6.08
N LEU A 32 6.87 2.93 -5.97
CA LEU A 32 5.74 3.76 -5.60
C LEU A 32 5.38 3.43 -4.15
N TYR A 33 5.16 4.46 -3.35
CA TYR A 33 4.94 4.33 -1.90
C TYR A 33 3.50 4.65 -1.56
N LEU A 34 2.81 3.70 -0.92
CA LEU A 34 1.41 3.81 -0.53
C LEU A 34 1.33 4.29 0.90
N HIS A 35 0.67 5.43 1.12
CA HIS A 35 0.50 6.03 2.46
C HIS A 35 -0.98 6.20 2.78
N ASN A 36 -1.31 6.10 4.06
CA ASN A 36 -2.66 6.38 4.54
C ASN A 36 -3.73 5.59 3.81
N PHE A 37 -3.44 4.31 3.55
CA PHE A 37 -4.37 3.43 2.87
C PHE A 37 -5.49 3.05 3.83
N VAL A 38 -6.71 3.37 3.44
CA VAL A 38 -7.90 3.04 4.21
C VAL A 38 -8.96 2.45 3.28
N THR A 39 -9.77 1.54 3.81
CA THR A 39 -10.86 0.96 3.07
C THR A 39 -12.05 0.75 4.03
N ARG A 40 -13.27 0.81 3.49
CA ARG A 40 -14.46 0.59 4.30
C ARG A 40 -14.62 -0.88 4.66
N VAL A 41 -15.00 -1.14 5.90
CA VAL A 41 -15.21 -2.50 6.39
C VAL A 41 -16.37 -3.18 5.65
N GLU A 42 -17.36 -2.40 5.27
CA GLU A 42 -18.56 -2.91 4.59
C GLU A 42 -18.36 -3.20 3.10
N ALA A 43 -17.15 -2.99 2.60
CA ALA A 43 -16.84 -3.23 1.18
C ALA A 43 -15.76 -4.30 1.05
N PRO A 44 -16.09 -5.59 1.30
CA PRO A 44 -15.08 -6.66 1.21
C PRO A 44 -14.51 -6.76 -0.20
N GLY A 45 -13.19 -6.91 -0.28
CA GLY A 45 -12.48 -6.97 -1.55
C GLY A 45 -12.08 -5.61 -2.12
N ALA A 46 -12.60 -4.50 -1.59
CA ALA A 46 -12.28 -3.16 -2.10
C ALA A 46 -10.81 -2.83 -1.93
N GLY A 47 -10.19 -3.27 -0.83
CA GLY A 47 -8.76 -3.06 -0.60
C GLY A 47 -7.90 -3.74 -1.67
N SER A 48 -8.26 -4.97 -2.05
CA SER A 48 -7.53 -5.70 -3.10
C SER A 48 -7.69 -5.04 -4.46
N ILE A 49 -8.87 -4.50 -4.75
CA ILE A 49 -9.11 -3.75 -6.00
C ILE A 49 -8.22 -2.50 -6.04
N PHE A 50 -8.16 -1.76 -4.93
CA PHE A 50 -7.33 -0.56 -4.87
C PHE A 50 -5.85 -0.90 -5.01
N LEU A 51 -5.39 -1.97 -4.36
CA LEU A 51 -3.99 -2.39 -4.46
C LEU A 51 -3.64 -2.78 -5.90
N ARG A 52 -4.54 -3.45 -6.60
CA ARG A 52 -4.33 -3.78 -8.01
C ARG A 52 -4.22 -2.53 -8.87
N PHE A 53 -5.07 -1.54 -8.62
CA PHE A 53 -4.96 -0.25 -9.29
C PHE A 53 -3.60 0.40 -9.03
N ALA A 54 -3.15 0.38 -7.78
CA ALA A 54 -1.85 0.97 -7.42
C ALA A 54 -0.69 0.26 -8.11
N GLU A 55 -0.75 -1.07 -8.24
CA GLU A 55 0.26 -1.84 -8.97
C GLU A 55 0.31 -1.45 -10.45
N GLU A 56 -0.85 -1.37 -11.09
CA GLU A 56 -0.92 -0.97 -12.51
C GLU A 56 -0.42 0.44 -12.72
N TYR A 57 -0.78 1.35 -11.81
CA TYR A 57 -0.30 2.73 -11.85
C TYR A 57 1.22 2.78 -11.70
N ALA A 58 1.77 2.01 -10.77
CA ALA A 58 3.21 1.96 -10.56
C ALA A 58 3.93 1.42 -11.79
N LEU A 59 3.41 0.38 -12.42
CA LEU A 59 3.98 -0.16 -13.66
C LEU A 59 3.99 0.87 -14.79
N LYS A 60 2.91 1.63 -14.93
CA LYS A 60 2.83 2.70 -15.94
C LYS A 60 3.86 3.80 -15.68
N LYS A 61 4.21 4.02 -14.42
CA LYS A 61 5.23 5.01 -14.04
C LYS A 61 6.65 4.45 -14.10
N GLY A 62 6.82 3.21 -14.55
CA GLY A 62 8.13 2.57 -14.65
C GLY A 62 8.72 2.12 -13.33
N LYS A 63 7.89 1.93 -12.33
CA LYS A 63 8.36 1.51 -11.00
C LYS A 63 8.54 -0.01 -10.95
N LYS A 64 9.48 -0.44 -10.12
CA LYS A 64 9.79 -1.85 -9.93
C LYS A 64 9.06 -2.44 -8.72
N TYR A 65 8.75 -1.60 -7.75
CA TYR A 65 8.14 -2.04 -6.50
C TYR A 65 6.94 -1.18 -6.12
N LEU A 66 5.96 -1.80 -5.46
CA LEU A 66 4.95 -1.11 -4.68
C LEU A 66 5.29 -1.33 -3.21
N ARG A 67 5.41 -0.26 -2.44
CA ARG A 67 5.90 -0.30 -1.06
C ARG A 67 4.94 0.39 -0.12
N LEU A 68 4.90 -0.12 1.11
CA LEU A 68 4.11 0.46 2.19
C LEU A 68 4.72 0.05 3.53
N ASP A 69 4.15 0.56 4.62
CA ASP A 69 4.45 0.06 5.94
C ASP A 69 3.14 -0.20 6.69
N SER A 70 3.20 -1.09 7.65
CA SER A 70 2.05 -1.41 8.50
C SER A 70 2.51 -1.57 9.94
N ALA A 71 1.60 -1.30 10.89
CA ALA A 71 1.94 -1.39 12.31
C ALA A 71 2.46 -2.77 12.68
N ALA A 72 3.60 -2.80 13.39
CA ALA A 72 4.28 -4.05 13.76
C ALA A 72 3.44 -4.90 14.70
N ASP A 73 2.55 -4.29 15.47
CA ASP A 73 1.71 -4.98 16.46
C ASP A 73 0.34 -5.38 15.90
N ASN A 74 0.18 -5.41 14.57
CA ASN A 74 -1.10 -5.75 13.95
C ASN A 74 -0.96 -6.99 13.08
N PRO A 75 -1.14 -8.20 13.66
CA PRO A 75 -1.00 -9.45 12.91
C PRO A 75 -2.05 -9.62 11.80
N SER A 76 -3.23 -9.00 11.93
CA SER A 76 -4.25 -9.05 10.87
C SER A 76 -3.77 -8.35 9.61
N LEU A 77 -3.15 -7.18 9.75
CA LEU A 77 -2.58 -6.47 8.61
C LEU A 77 -1.40 -7.25 8.01
N ALA A 78 -0.58 -7.88 8.86
CA ALA A 78 0.52 -8.69 8.37
C ALA A 78 0.02 -9.83 7.48
N ARG A 79 -1.01 -10.53 7.91
CA ARG A 79 -1.62 -11.61 7.13
C ARG A 79 -2.24 -11.09 5.83
N TYR A 80 -2.91 -9.95 5.92
CA TYR A 80 -3.56 -9.34 4.75
C TYR A 80 -2.54 -8.99 3.67
N TYR A 81 -1.49 -8.26 4.03
CA TYR A 81 -0.48 -7.86 3.04
C TYR A 81 0.31 -9.05 2.51
N THR A 82 0.57 -10.05 3.34
CA THR A 82 1.19 -11.30 2.87
C THR A 82 0.32 -11.97 1.81
N SER A 83 -1.00 -12.01 2.04
CA SER A 83 -1.93 -12.61 1.07
C SER A 83 -2.00 -11.81 -0.23
N GLN A 84 -1.66 -10.53 -0.20
CA GLN A 84 -1.63 -9.67 -1.39
C GLN A 84 -0.28 -9.72 -2.11
N GLY A 85 0.66 -10.53 -1.64
CA GLY A 85 1.95 -10.71 -2.29
C GLY A 85 3.06 -9.81 -1.79
N PHE A 86 2.84 -9.08 -0.70
CA PHE A 86 3.88 -8.24 -0.09
C PHE A 86 4.77 -9.06 0.83
N VAL A 87 6.06 -8.71 0.86
CA VAL A 87 7.02 -9.36 1.76
C VAL A 87 7.64 -8.30 2.68
N PRO A 88 8.02 -8.69 3.91
CA PRO A 88 8.72 -7.77 4.81
C PRO A 88 10.08 -7.38 4.23
N ALA A 89 10.45 -6.11 4.36
CA ALA A 89 11.70 -5.59 3.82
C ALA A 89 12.50 -4.79 4.86
N GLY A 90 12.02 -4.71 6.09
CA GLY A 90 12.69 -3.99 7.16
C GLY A 90 11.71 -3.44 8.16
N THR A 91 12.18 -2.55 9.02
CA THR A 91 11.35 -1.92 10.05
C THR A 91 11.56 -0.41 10.03
N CYS A 92 10.59 0.31 10.58
CA CYS A 92 10.72 1.75 10.77
C CYS A 92 10.15 2.14 12.13
N THR A 93 10.70 3.22 12.70
CA THR A 93 10.20 3.79 13.96
C THR A 93 10.15 5.30 13.80
N GLU A 94 9.06 5.91 14.27
CA GLU A 94 8.90 7.35 14.18
C GLU A 94 7.84 7.79 15.19
N GLY A 95 8.25 8.63 16.16
CA GLY A 95 7.31 9.21 17.11
C GLY A 95 6.44 8.21 17.87
N GLY A 96 7.01 7.07 18.28
CA GLY A 96 6.28 6.03 18.97
C GLY A 96 5.60 5.01 18.05
N TYR A 97 5.61 5.25 16.75
CA TYR A 97 5.10 4.28 15.78
C TYR A 97 6.21 3.28 15.42
N ASN A 98 5.88 1.99 15.50
CA ASN A 98 6.76 0.92 15.06
C ASN A 98 6.09 0.22 13.89
N GLY A 99 6.73 0.21 12.74
CA GLY A 99 6.17 -0.35 11.52
C GLY A 99 7.06 -1.40 10.88
N ILE A 100 6.44 -2.25 10.08
CA ILE A 100 7.12 -3.19 9.21
C ILE A 100 7.06 -2.62 7.80
N LEU A 101 8.22 -2.43 7.19
CA LEU A 101 8.31 -2.06 5.78
C LEU A 101 7.98 -3.28 4.93
N ARG A 102 7.09 -3.11 3.96
CA ARG A 102 6.65 -4.20 3.09
C ARG A 102 6.72 -3.79 1.64
N GLN A 103 7.08 -4.74 0.77
CA GLN A 103 7.16 -4.44 -0.65
C GLN A 103 6.67 -5.60 -1.49
N LYS A 104 6.18 -5.27 -2.67
CA LYS A 104 5.78 -6.23 -3.68
C LYS A 104 6.54 -5.90 -4.96
N GLU A 105 7.27 -6.87 -5.50
CA GLU A 105 7.94 -6.71 -6.78
C GLU A 105 6.90 -6.76 -7.90
N LEU A 106 6.96 -5.79 -8.80
CA LEU A 106 6.00 -5.67 -9.89
C LEU A 106 6.58 -6.29 -11.15
N LEU A 107 5.78 -7.13 -11.78
CA LEU A 107 6.15 -7.76 -13.05
C LEU A 107 5.33 -7.12 -14.16
N PRO A 108 5.98 -6.72 -15.27
CA PRO A 108 5.27 -6.15 -16.41
C PRO A 108 4.29 -7.13 -17.06
#